data_ff706a256718b6ad86450255dc49210a
#
_entry.id   ff706a256718b6ad86450255dc49210a
#
_cell.length_a   1.000
_cell.length_b   1.000
_cell.length_c   1.000
_cell.angle_alpha   90.00
_cell.angle_beta   90.00
_cell.angle_gamma   90.00
#
_symmetry.space_group_name_H-M   'P 1'
#
loop_
_entity.id
_entity.type
_entity.pdbx_description
1 polymer ?
#
loop_
_entity_poly.entity_id
_entity_poly.type
_entity_poly.pdbx_seq_one_letter_code
_entity_poly.pdbx_strand_id
1 'polypeptide(L)'
;MPKSNHKSNSIFIEKLRVASSFLKKEKRQQLNTLSSLCQTNALDPIVFVCTHNSRRSQAAELILFILAEHFKLNRSTASCGTERTAFHPNMVKAFNSFGIELIQYGTDNPLFVYHPTGKSKYLYSKSIADLSFPAFIVITVCSDAEDKCPYLPEATARYHLGFEDPKKYDGTEEELRGYQDKIIEIGSQLFYLAKKMQA
;
A
#
# COMPACT_ATOMS: atom_id res chain seq x y z
N MET A 1 -13.80 22.70 -0.64
CA MET A 1 -12.77 23.33 -1.48
C MET A 1 -11.67 22.30 -1.77
N PRO A 2 -11.60 21.65 -2.94
CA PRO A 2 -10.68 20.50 -3.12
C PRO A 2 -9.50 20.77 -4.06
N LYS A 3 -8.99 22.02 -4.18
CA LYS A 3 -7.88 22.32 -5.10
C LYS A 3 -6.48 21.97 -4.57
N SER A 4 -6.30 21.77 -3.26
CA SER A 4 -4.97 21.47 -2.69
C SER A 4 -4.53 20.01 -2.93
N ASN A 5 -5.43 19.05 -2.85
CA ASN A 5 -5.10 17.62 -2.94
C ASN A 5 -4.60 17.16 -4.31
N HIS A 6 -5.09 17.77 -5.41
CA HIS A 6 -4.64 17.41 -6.76
C HIS A 6 -3.15 17.75 -6.99
N LYS A 7 -2.70 18.92 -6.54
CA LYS A 7 -1.30 19.35 -6.65
C LYS A 7 -0.38 18.49 -5.77
N SER A 8 -0.80 18.18 -4.55
CA SER A 8 -0.04 17.33 -3.62
C SER A 8 0.11 15.91 -4.15
N ASN A 9 -0.96 15.32 -4.70
CA ASN A 9 -0.90 14.00 -5.34
C ASN A 9 0.08 13.97 -6.51
N SER A 10 0.08 14.99 -7.37
CA SER A 10 1.00 15.06 -8.51
C SER A 10 2.45 15.12 -8.05
N ILE A 11 2.76 15.89 -7.00
CA ILE A 11 4.11 15.98 -6.42
C ILE A 11 4.53 14.64 -5.79
N PHE A 12 3.63 14.01 -5.05
CA PHE A 12 3.89 12.70 -4.44
C PHE A 12 4.17 11.64 -5.51
N ILE A 13 3.30 11.52 -6.51
CA ILE A 13 3.45 10.57 -7.62
C ILE A 13 4.77 10.82 -8.38
N GLU A 14 5.15 12.07 -8.60
CA GLU A 14 6.41 12.40 -9.25
C GLU A 14 7.62 11.94 -8.44
N LYS A 15 7.60 12.08 -7.09
CA LYS A 15 8.63 11.50 -6.22
C LYS A 15 8.72 9.98 -6.39
N LEU A 16 7.59 9.27 -6.44
CA LEU A 16 7.56 7.83 -6.66
C LEU A 16 8.09 7.44 -8.05
N ARG A 17 7.75 8.22 -9.08
CA ARG A 17 8.24 8.03 -10.44
C ARG A 17 9.76 8.14 -10.49
N VAL A 18 10.33 9.21 -9.92
CA VAL A 18 11.78 9.41 -9.87
C VAL A 18 12.45 8.26 -9.10
N ALA A 19 11.95 7.92 -7.91
CA ALA A 19 12.49 6.82 -7.12
C ALA A 19 12.43 5.47 -7.87
N SER A 20 11.38 5.23 -8.66
CA SER A 20 11.23 3.99 -9.43
C SER A 20 12.29 3.84 -10.54
N SER A 21 12.88 4.94 -11.02
CA SER A 21 13.94 4.89 -12.04
C SER A 21 15.26 4.30 -11.49
N PHE A 22 15.45 4.32 -10.17
CA PHE A 22 16.63 3.77 -9.50
C PHE A 22 16.47 2.32 -9.03
N LEU A 23 15.33 1.66 -9.31
CA LEU A 23 15.14 0.25 -8.98
C LEU A 23 16.19 -0.62 -9.68
N LYS A 24 16.81 -1.50 -8.91
CA LYS A 24 17.79 -2.48 -9.42
C LYS A 24 17.12 -3.44 -10.40
N LYS A 25 17.93 -4.02 -11.31
CA LYS A 25 17.47 -4.94 -12.36
C LYS A 25 16.71 -6.14 -11.78
N GLU A 26 17.22 -6.73 -10.70
CA GLU A 26 16.62 -7.89 -10.02
C GLU A 26 15.23 -7.55 -9.48
N LYS A 27 15.08 -6.36 -8.87
CA LYS A 27 13.78 -5.88 -8.37
C LYS A 27 12.79 -5.63 -9.52
N ARG A 28 13.24 -5.06 -10.63
CA ARG A 28 12.40 -4.90 -11.81
C ARG A 28 11.94 -6.23 -12.40
N GLN A 29 12.79 -7.26 -12.39
CA GLN A 29 12.40 -8.61 -12.83
C GLN A 29 11.33 -9.20 -11.93
N GLN A 30 11.47 -9.11 -10.60
CA GLN A 30 10.44 -9.51 -9.64
C GLN A 30 9.10 -8.80 -9.90
N LEU A 31 9.14 -7.48 -10.10
CA LEU A 31 7.94 -6.69 -10.38
C LEU A 31 7.32 -6.98 -11.75
N ASN A 32 8.10 -7.37 -12.75
CA ASN A 32 7.57 -7.84 -14.03
C ASN A 32 6.79 -9.16 -13.85
N THR A 33 7.33 -10.12 -13.09
CA THR A 33 6.61 -11.36 -12.75
C THR A 33 5.30 -11.05 -12.02
N LEU A 34 5.33 -10.17 -11.03
CA LEU A 34 4.12 -9.75 -10.31
C LEU A 34 3.12 -9.03 -11.25
N SER A 35 3.62 -8.19 -12.17
CA SER A 35 2.76 -7.53 -13.16
C SER A 35 2.02 -8.53 -14.04
N SER A 36 2.73 -9.53 -14.58
CA SER A 36 2.10 -10.58 -15.39
C SER A 36 1.03 -11.34 -14.60
N LEU A 37 1.30 -11.67 -13.35
CA LEU A 37 0.33 -12.31 -12.46
C LEU A 37 -0.91 -11.42 -12.22
N CYS A 38 -0.71 -10.12 -12.02
CA CYS A 38 -1.81 -9.18 -11.88
C CYS A 38 -2.62 -9.04 -13.19
N GLN A 39 -1.97 -9.07 -14.35
CA GLN A 39 -2.64 -8.99 -15.65
C GLN A 39 -3.46 -10.23 -15.96
N THR A 40 -2.98 -11.43 -15.62
CA THR A 40 -3.72 -12.69 -15.74
C THR A 40 -5.01 -12.65 -14.89
N ASN A 41 -4.99 -12.02 -13.73
CA ASN A 41 -6.11 -11.88 -12.82
C ASN A 41 -6.61 -10.42 -12.82
N ALA A 42 -6.93 -9.88 -13.99
CA ALA A 42 -7.10 -8.45 -14.22
C ALA A 42 -8.25 -7.79 -13.45
N LEU A 43 -9.25 -8.52 -13.01
CA LEU A 43 -10.41 -8.00 -12.27
C LEU A 43 -10.30 -8.19 -10.76
N ASP A 44 -9.39 -9.04 -10.30
CA ASP A 44 -9.28 -9.38 -8.90
C ASP A 44 -8.70 -8.22 -8.08
N PRO A 45 -9.26 -7.90 -6.91
CA PRO A 45 -8.65 -6.97 -5.98
C PRO A 45 -7.23 -7.38 -5.58
N ILE A 46 -6.37 -6.40 -5.34
CA ILE A 46 -5.04 -6.65 -4.76
C ILE A 46 -5.12 -6.41 -3.26
N VAL A 47 -4.83 -7.44 -2.48
CA VAL A 47 -4.85 -7.43 -1.01
C VAL A 47 -3.43 -7.51 -0.47
N PHE A 48 -2.98 -6.46 0.21
CA PHE A 48 -1.68 -6.46 0.89
C PHE A 48 -1.79 -7.03 2.29
N VAL A 49 -0.95 -7.99 2.63
CA VAL A 49 -0.99 -8.70 3.91
C VAL A 49 0.31 -8.49 4.70
N CYS A 50 0.18 -8.09 5.96
CA CYS A 50 1.26 -8.12 6.94
C CYS A 50 0.73 -8.67 8.28
N THR A 51 1.55 -8.74 9.33
CA THR A 51 1.11 -9.30 10.60
C THR A 51 -0.01 -8.46 11.25
N HIS A 52 0.21 -7.17 11.48
CA HIS A 52 -0.68 -6.34 12.31
C HIS A 52 -1.61 -5.42 11.50
N ASN A 53 -1.55 -5.41 10.18
CA ASN A 53 -2.24 -4.43 9.32
C ASN A 53 -2.11 -2.98 9.83
N SER A 54 -0.90 -2.58 10.19
CA SER A 54 -0.63 -1.32 10.87
C SER A 54 0.24 -0.35 10.07
N ARG A 55 1.28 -0.84 9.40
CA ARG A 55 2.25 0.01 8.70
C ARG A 55 2.32 -0.32 7.21
N ARG A 56 3.07 -1.37 6.84
CA ARG A 56 3.46 -1.70 5.45
C ARG A 56 2.26 -2.02 4.55
N SER A 57 1.34 -2.85 5.00
CA SER A 57 0.19 -3.27 4.18
C SER A 57 -0.80 -2.13 3.96
N GLN A 58 -1.10 -1.30 4.98
CA GLN A 58 -1.96 -0.13 4.81
C GLN A 58 -1.29 0.95 3.95
N ALA A 59 0.04 1.15 4.09
CA ALA A 59 0.78 2.04 3.20
C ALA A 59 0.71 1.58 1.75
N ALA A 60 0.93 0.28 1.50
CA ALA A 60 0.84 -0.28 0.15
C ALA A 60 -0.57 -0.17 -0.44
N GLU A 61 -1.61 -0.42 0.36
CA GLU A 61 -3.02 -0.25 -0.02
C GLU A 61 -3.30 1.18 -0.49
N LEU A 62 -2.92 2.19 0.30
CA LEU A 62 -3.15 3.59 -0.02
C LEU A 62 -2.36 4.04 -1.25
N ILE A 63 -1.08 3.67 -1.31
CA ILE A 63 -0.21 4.03 -2.44
C ILE A 63 -0.75 3.43 -3.74
N LEU A 64 -1.09 2.13 -3.74
CA LEU A 64 -1.61 1.51 -4.96
C LEU A 64 -2.98 2.07 -5.34
N PHE A 65 -3.83 2.46 -4.39
CA PHE A 65 -5.07 3.18 -4.67
C PHE A 65 -4.80 4.50 -5.39
N ILE A 66 -3.86 5.33 -4.90
CA ILE A 66 -3.48 6.60 -5.53
C ILE A 66 -2.94 6.36 -6.96
N LEU A 67 -2.12 5.34 -7.13
CA LEU A 67 -1.53 5.00 -8.43
C LEU A 67 -2.56 4.41 -9.39
N ALA A 68 -3.52 3.62 -8.90
CA ALA A 68 -4.62 3.08 -9.72
C ALA A 68 -5.49 4.21 -10.28
N GLU A 69 -5.83 5.22 -9.48
CA GLU A 69 -6.53 6.41 -9.96
C GLU A 69 -5.68 7.19 -11.00
N HIS A 70 -4.37 7.36 -10.74
CA HIS A 70 -3.46 8.07 -11.66
C HIS A 70 -3.33 7.39 -13.02
N PHE A 71 -3.13 6.07 -13.02
CA PHE A 71 -2.97 5.26 -14.25
C PHE A 71 -4.31 4.79 -14.84
N LYS A 72 -5.44 5.16 -14.22
CA LYS A 72 -6.80 4.74 -14.61
C LYS A 72 -6.95 3.22 -14.66
N LEU A 73 -6.36 2.52 -13.70
CA LEU A 73 -6.49 1.08 -13.56
C LEU A 73 -7.85 0.76 -12.94
N ASN A 74 -8.60 -0.16 -13.56
CA ASN A 74 -9.81 -0.70 -12.95
C ASN A 74 -9.45 -1.77 -11.91
N ARG A 75 -8.85 -1.33 -10.80
CA ARG A 75 -8.29 -2.23 -9.78
C ARG A 75 -8.65 -1.77 -8.38
N SER A 76 -9.34 -2.62 -7.63
CA SER A 76 -9.57 -2.40 -6.20
C SER A 76 -8.33 -2.79 -5.39
N THR A 77 -8.12 -2.08 -4.29
CA THR A 77 -7.02 -2.34 -3.36
C THR A 77 -7.56 -2.50 -1.94
N ALA A 78 -7.00 -3.44 -1.20
CA ALA A 78 -7.29 -3.65 0.21
C ALA A 78 -6.02 -4.04 0.98
N SER A 79 -6.11 -4.07 2.29
CA SER A 79 -5.09 -4.67 3.14
C SER A 79 -5.71 -5.35 4.35
N CYS A 80 -5.01 -6.34 4.90
CA CYS A 80 -5.36 -6.99 6.14
C CYS A 80 -4.10 -7.48 6.86
N GLY A 81 -4.30 -8.06 8.04
CA GLY A 81 -3.25 -8.70 8.83
C GLY A 81 -3.70 -10.04 9.37
N THR A 82 -2.76 -10.83 9.88
CA THR A 82 -3.10 -11.99 10.71
C THR A 82 -3.70 -11.54 12.05
N GLU A 83 -3.38 -10.31 12.46
CA GLU A 83 -3.90 -9.63 13.64
C GLU A 83 -4.45 -8.25 13.26
N ARG A 84 -5.49 -7.81 13.99
CA ARG A 84 -6.06 -6.47 13.87
C ARG A 84 -5.53 -5.57 14.98
N THR A 85 -5.01 -4.39 14.60
CA THR A 85 -4.53 -3.37 15.55
C THR A 85 -5.08 -1.98 15.19
N ALA A 86 -4.25 -1.09 14.67
CA ALA A 86 -4.62 0.23 14.15
C ALA A 86 -3.63 0.70 13.09
N PHE A 87 -4.04 1.62 12.22
CA PHE A 87 -3.09 2.29 11.31
C PHE A 87 -2.11 3.15 12.12
N HIS A 88 -0.82 2.90 11.96
CA HIS A 88 0.21 3.46 12.84
C HIS A 88 0.34 4.98 12.69
N PRO A 89 0.33 5.75 13.81
CA PRO A 89 0.36 7.22 13.77
C PRO A 89 1.55 7.79 12.98
N ASN A 90 2.74 7.18 13.11
CA ASN A 90 3.93 7.65 12.41
C ASN A 90 3.82 7.46 10.89
N MET A 91 3.12 6.41 10.44
CA MET A 91 2.84 6.23 9.02
C MET A 91 1.87 7.31 8.52
N VAL A 92 0.85 7.64 9.31
CA VAL A 92 -0.11 8.73 9.01
C VAL A 92 0.61 10.07 8.94
N LYS A 93 1.47 10.39 9.92
CA LYS A 93 2.30 11.61 9.91
C LYS A 93 3.17 11.70 8.65
N ALA A 94 3.78 10.58 8.27
CA ALA A 94 4.63 10.53 7.08
C ALA A 94 3.84 10.77 5.79
N PHE A 95 2.63 10.20 5.63
CA PHE A 95 1.75 10.51 4.50
C PHE A 95 1.33 11.98 4.48
N ASN A 96 0.93 12.52 5.62
CA ASN A 96 0.54 13.93 5.74
C ASN A 96 1.70 14.88 5.36
N SER A 97 2.94 14.52 5.68
CA SER A 97 4.13 15.30 5.28
C SER A 97 4.38 15.33 3.76
N PHE A 98 3.85 14.34 3.03
CA PHE A 98 3.84 14.33 1.57
C PHE A 98 2.62 15.07 0.97
N GLY A 99 1.76 15.65 1.82
CA GLY A 99 0.51 16.28 1.40
C GLY A 99 -0.61 15.29 1.05
N ILE A 100 -0.46 14.02 1.47
CA ILE A 100 -1.52 13.00 1.42
C ILE A 100 -2.26 13.06 2.75
N GLU A 101 -3.22 13.97 2.82
CA GLU A 101 -3.95 14.27 4.05
C GLU A 101 -4.92 13.14 4.40
N LEU A 102 -4.77 12.59 5.60
CA LEU A 102 -5.61 11.53 6.16
C LEU A 102 -6.44 12.08 7.30
N ILE A 103 -7.75 12.12 7.13
CA ILE A 103 -8.70 12.60 8.15
C ILE A 103 -9.08 11.44 9.06
N GLN A 104 -8.84 11.59 10.36
CA GLN A 104 -9.11 10.56 11.36
C GLN A 104 -10.51 10.67 11.93
N TYR A 105 -11.19 9.53 12.08
CA TYR A 105 -12.46 9.37 12.80
C TYR A 105 -12.34 8.25 13.84
N GLY A 106 -12.71 8.56 15.08
CA GLY A 106 -12.61 7.63 16.21
C GLY A 106 -11.19 7.50 16.78
N THR A 107 -11.04 6.66 17.80
CA THR A 107 -9.81 6.51 18.60
C THR A 107 -9.31 5.07 18.69
N ASP A 108 -10.21 4.09 18.85
CA ASP A 108 -9.86 2.68 18.91
C ASP A 108 -9.96 2.06 17.52
N ASN A 109 -8.84 1.65 16.94
CA ASN A 109 -8.70 1.28 15.52
C ASN A 109 -9.34 2.34 14.60
N PRO A 110 -8.84 3.59 14.62
CA PRO A 110 -9.47 4.70 13.96
C PRO A 110 -9.60 4.48 12.45
N LEU A 111 -10.72 4.96 11.91
CA LEU A 111 -10.92 5.07 10.48
C LEU A 111 -10.20 6.32 9.97
N PHE A 112 -9.30 6.14 9.01
CA PHE A 112 -8.69 7.23 8.26
C PHE A 112 -9.34 7.32 6.88
N VAL A 113 -9.68 8.53 6.48
CA VAL A 113 -10.29 8.79 5.19
C VAL A 113 -9.38 9.67 4.36
N TYR A 114 -9.02 9.19 3.19
CA TYR A 114 -8.32 9.95 2.17
C TYR A 114 -9.32 10.40 1.11
N HIS A 115 -9.43 11.72 0.90
CA HIS A 115 -10.33 12.34 -0.07
C HIS A 115 -9.55 12.94 -1.24
N PRO A 116 -9.23 12.17 -2.28
CA PRO A 116 -8.76 12.75 -3.54
C PRO A 116 -9.91 13.43 -4.29
N THR A 117 -9.64 13.94 -5.48
CA THR A 117 -10.67 14.57 -6.34
C THR A 117 -11.69 13.58 -6.95
N GLY A 118 -11.58 12.29 -6.65
CA GLY A 118 -12.45 11.22 -7.13
C GLY A 118 -13.04 10.39 -6.00
N LYS A 119 -12.83 9.07 -6.05
CA LYS A 119 -13.31 8.14 -5.02
C LYS A 119 -12.53 8.31 -3.72
N SER A 120 -13.22 8.29 -2.59
CA SER A 120 -12.57 8.29 -1.27
C SER A 120 -12.02 6.91 -0.94
N LYS A 121 -10.90 6.87 -0.21
CA LYS A 121 -10.30 5.66 0.33
C LYS A 121 -10.45 5.63 1.85
N TYR A 122 -10.93 4.50 2.35
CA TYR A 122 -11.16 4.23 3.76
C TYR A 122 -10.11 3.25 4.27
N LEU A 123 -9.37 3.64 5.30
CA LEU A 123 -8.25 2.89 5.86
C LEU A 123 -8.46 2.67 7.36
N TYR A 124 -8.46 1.44 7.78
CA TYR A 124 -8.47 0.99 9.18
C TYR A 124 -7.84 -0.39 9.24
N SER A 125 -7.42 -0.83 10.41
CA SER A 125 -6.81 -2.15 10.55
C SER A 125 -7.88 -3.25 10.45
N LYS A 126 -7.63 -4.22 9.58
CA LYS A 126 -8.48 -5.37 9.28
C LYS A 126 -7.71 -6.67 9.50
N SER A 127 -8.39 -7.69 9.98
CA SER A 127 -7.90 -9.07 9.95
C SER A 127 -8.22 -9.74 8.63
N ILE A 128 -7.64 -10.89 8.36
CA ILE A 128 -7.97 -11.72 7.20
C ILE A 128 -9.48 -12.07 7.19
N ALA A 129 -10.06 -12.34 8.37
CA ALA A 129 -11.47 -12.68 8.50
C ALA A 129 -12.44 -11.54 8.11
N ASP A 130 -11.95 -10.29 8.07
CA ASP A 130 -12.75 -9.13 7.67
C ASP A 130 -12.81 -8.97 6.13
N LEU A 131 -12.09 -9.81 5.36
CA LEU A 131 -12.14 -9.78 3.91
C LEU A 131 -13.44 -10.41 3.39
N SER A 132 -14.05 -9.78 2.41
CA SER A 132 -15.31 -10.23 1.80
C SER A 132 -15.25 -10.31 0.28
N PHE A 133 -14.06 -10.50 -0.29
CA PHE A 133 -13.89 -10.66 -1.73
C PHE A 133 -14.07 -12.12 -2.13
N PRO A 134 -14.81 -12.42 -3.20
CA PRO A 134 -14.98 -13.80 -3.71
C PRO A 134 -13.70 -14.34 -4.36
N ALA A 135 -12.84 -13.45 -4.84
CA ALA A 135 -11.53 -13.74 -5.45
C ALA A 135 -10.62 -12.54 -5.28
N PHE A 136 -9.33 -12.75 -5.02
CA PHE A 136 -8.34 -11.67 -4.87
C PHE A 136 -6.90 -12.17 -5.03
N ILE A 137 -5.99 -11.24 -5.34
CA ILE A 137 -4.55 -11.48 -5.35
C ILE A 137 -3.98 -11.10 -3.99
N VAL A 138 -3.22 -12.00 -3.36
CA VAL A 138 -2.51 -11.75 -2.09
C VAL A 138 -1.09 -11.27 -2.39
N ILE A 139 -0.70 -10.13 -1.80
CA ILE A 139 0.69 -9.68 -1.77
C ILE A 139 1.12 -9.56 -0.31
N THR A 140 1.92 -10.52 0.18
CA THR A 140 2.53 -10.44 1.51
C THR A 140 3.66 -9.42 1.49
N VAL A 141 3.69 -8.52 2.49
CA VAL A 141 4.65 -7.39 2.54
C VAL A 141 5.62 -7.45 3.72
N CYS A 142 5.64 -8.55 4.46
CA CYS A 142 6.63 -8.85 5.48
C CYS A 142 6.89 -10.37 5.55
N SER A 143 8.09 -10.76 6.01
CA SER A 143 8.47 -12.17 6.16
C SER A 143 7.52 -12.93 7.09
N ASP A 144 7.18 -12.36 8.25
CA ASP A 144 6.27 -13.01 9.19
C ASP A 144 4.90 -13.33 8.58
N ALA A 145 4.37 -12.45 7.72
CA ALA A 145 3.12 -12.72 7.03
C ALA A 145 3.31 -13.74 5.90
N GLU A 146 4.49 -13.80 5.28
CA GLU A 146 4.78 -14.85 4.30
C GLU A 146 4.77 -16.23 4.95
N ASP A 147 5.37 -16.36 6.11
CA ASP A 147 5.49 -17.64 6.83
C ASP A 147 4.20 -18.05 7.55
N LYS A 148 3.44 -17.08 8.10
CA LYS A 148 2.29 -17.32 8.98
C LYS A 148 0.93 -17.06 8.34
N CYS A 149 0.88 -16.45 7.15
CA CYS A 149 -0.40 -16.23 6.48
C CYS A 149 -1.02 -17.58 6.09
N PRO A 150 -2.22 -17.89 6.57
CA PRO A 150 -2.87 -19.16 6.27
C PRO A 150 -3.13 -19.32 4.78
N TYR A 151 -3.43 -20.53 4.38
CA TYR A 151 -4.00 -20.77 3.05
C TYR A 151 -5.36 -20.05 2.95
N LEU A 152 -5.52 -19.26 1.90
CA LEU A 152 -6.74 -18.49 1.61
C LEU A 152 -7.36 -19.07 0.33
N PRO A 153 -8.47 -19.83 0.43
CA PRO A 153 -9.09 -20.48 -0.73
C PRO A 153 -9.50 -19.50 -1.83
N GLU A 154 -9.88 -18.28 -1.45
CA GLU A 154 -10.33 -17.23 -2.36
C GLU A 154 -9.16 -16.51 -3.05
N ALA A 155 -7.92 -16.77 -2.64
CA ALA A 155 -6.75 -16.17 -3.26
C ALA A 155 -6.46 -16.84 -4.61
N THR A 156 -6.68 -16.11 -5.70
CA THR A 156 -6.39 -16.55 -7.07
C THR A 156 -4.90 -16.59 -7.37
N ALA A 157 -4.13 -15.79 -6.64
CA ALA A 157 -2.68 -15.78 -6.74
C ALA A 157 -2.05 -15.24 -5.44
N ARG A 158 -0.81 -15.66 -5.15
CA ARG A 158 -0.02 -15.20 -4.02
C ARG A 158 1.37 -14.80 -4.47
N TYR A 159 1.86 -13.67 -3.96
CA TYR A 159 3.20 -13.17 -4.24
C TYR A 159 3.81 -12.51 -2.99
N HIS A 160 5.11 -12.70 -2.79
CA HIS A 160 5.84 -12.04 -1.71
C HIS A 160 6.59 -10.81 -2.22
N LEU A 161 6.25 -9.63 -1.68
CA LEU A 161 6.94 -8.37 -1.93
C LEU A 161 7.36 -7.76 -0.58
N GLY A 162 8.41 -8.32 0.02
CA GLY A 162 8.84 -8.00 1.38
C GLY A 162 9.47 -6.62 1.52
N PHE A 163 9.12 -5.96 2.62
CA PHE A 163 9.70 -4.69 3.08
C PHE A 163 10.10 -4.80 4.54
N GLU A 164 11.24 -4.24 4.92
CA GLU A 164 11.62 -4.11 6.33
C GLU A 164 10.64 -3.22 7.09
N ASP A 165 10.37 -3.57 8.37
CA ASP A 165 9.49 -2.76 9.22
C ASP A 165 10.17 -1.45 9.62
N PRO A 166 9.53 -0.27 9.40
CA PRO A 166 10.05 1.01 9.88
C PRO A 166 10.02 1.16 11.41
N LYS A 167 9.47 0.19 12.16
CA LYS A 167 9.40 0.19 13.63
C LYS A 167 10.76 0.47 14.29
N LYS A 168 11.88 0.10 13.67
CA LYS A 168 13.22 0.37 14.19
C LYS A 168 13.53 1.85 14.40
N TYR A 169 12.75 2.74 13.78
CA TYR A 169 12.88 4.20 13.93
C TYR A 169 11.95 4.78 14.99
N ASP A 170 11.03 3.99 15.57
CA ASP A 170 10.08 4.48 16.57
C ASP A 170 10.81 5.09 17.79
N GLY A 171 10.45 6.33 18.15
CA GLY A 171 11.04 7.06 19.27
C GLY A 171 12.46 7.59 19.03
N THR A 172 13.00 7.52 17.82
CA THR A 172 14.30 8.09 17.45
C THR A 172 14.15 9.45 16.76
N GLU A 173 15.24 10.22 16.67
CA GLU A 173 15.27 11.48 15.89
C GLU A 173 14.99 11.25 14.39
N GLU A 174 15.28 10.07 13.88
CA GLU A 174 15.05 9.65 12.48
C GLU A 174 13.63 9.12 12.23
N GLU A 175 12.73 9.14 13.22
CA GLU A 175 11.40 8.52 13.13
C GLU A 175 10.65 8.95 11.87
N LEU A 176 10.40 10.25 11.71
CA LEU A 176 9.63 10.73 10.56
C LEU A 176 10.30 10.37 9.23
N ARG A 177 11.62 10.55 9.15
CA ARG A 177 12.41 10.26 7.96
C ARG A 177 12.38 8.77 7.61
N GLY A 178 12.57 7.88 8.59
CA GLY A 178 12.52 6.43 8.36
C GLY A 178 11.16 5.96 7.82
N TYR A 179 10.07 6.56 8.27
CA TYR A 179 8.72 6.29 7.74
C TYR A 179 8.52 6.90 6.35
N GLN A 180 9.03 8.11 6.09
CA GLN A 180 9.02 8.70 4.75
C GLN A 180 9.80 7.85 3.74
N ASP A 181 11.00 7.41 4.09
CA ASP A 181 11.85 6.56 3.25
C ASP A 181 11.14 5.23 2.95
N LYS A 182 10.41 4.66 3.93
CA LYS A 182 9.63 3.44 3.72
C LYS A 182 8.45 3.67 2.76
N ILE A 183 7.75 4.79 2.85
CA ILE A 183 6.69 5.17 1.89
C ILE A 183 7.27 5.28 0.48
N ILE A 184 8.44 5.91 0.31
CA ILE A 184 9.09 6.04 -0.99
C ILE A 184 9.57 4.67 -1.51
N GLU A 185 10.14 3.81 -0.65
CA GLU A 185 10.55 2.46 -1.02
C GLU A 185 9.37 1.63 -1.54
N ILE A 186 8.29 1.54 -0.78
CA ILE A 186 7.06 0.85 -1.18
C ILE A 186 6.50 1.48 -2.46
N GLY A 187 6.40 2.80 -2.47
CA GLY A 187 5.79 3.58 -3.54
C GLY A 187 6.54 3.47 -4.86
N SER A 188 7.87 3.45 -4.84
CA SER A 188 8.69 3.28 -6.05
C SER A 188 8.44 1.95 -6.76
N GLN A 189 8.30 0.88 -5.97
CA GLN A 189 8.02 -0.46 -6.48
C GLN A 189 6.58 -0.56 -7.01
N LEU A 190 5.61 -0.01 -6.27
CA LEU A 190 4.22 0.01 -6.70
C LEU A 190 3.98 0.93 -7.90
N PHE A 191 4.75 2.04 -8.04
CA PHE A 191 4.71 2.88 -9.24
C PHE A 191 5.14 2.07 -10.48
N TYR A 192 6.27 1.36 -10.38
CA TYR A 192 6.73 0.51 -11.48
C TYR A 192 5.70 -0.56 -11.83
N LEU A 193 5.14 -1.24 -10.82
CA LEU A 193 4.09 -2.25 -10.99
C LEU A 193 2.85 -1.66 -11.68
N ALA A 194 2.31 -0.55 -11.16
CA ALA A 194 1.11 0.09 -11.70
C ALA A 194 1.28 0.53 -13.16
N LYS A 195 2.45 1.11 -13.48
CA LYS A 195 2.80 1.47 -14.86
C LYS A 195 2.82 0.26 -15.79
N LYS A 196 3.31 -0.90 -15.31
CA LYS A 196 3.33 -2.15 -16.08
C LYS A 196 1.95 -2.77 -16.24
N MET A 197 1.05 -2.62 -15.26
CA MET A 197 -0.33 -3.08 -15.36
C MET A 197 -1.18 -2.24 -16.34
N GLN A 198 -0.77 -1.00 -16.63
CA GLN A 198 -1.45 -0.14 -17.61
C GLN A 198 -1.15 -0.56 -19.07
N ALA A 199 -0.01 -1.19 -19.31
CA ALA A 199 0.45 -1.61 -20.65
C ALA A 199 -0.22 -2.89 -21.10
#